data_038105eaa70ab7df1d92dc53a585443c
#
_entry.id   038105eaa70ab7df1d92dc53a585443c
#
_cell.length_a   1.000
_cell.length_b   1.000
_cell.length_c   1.000
_cell.angle_alpha   90.00
_cell.angle_beta   90.00
_cell.angle_gamma   90.00
#
_symmetry.space_group_name_H-M   'P 1'
#
loop_
_entity.id
_entity.type
_entity.pdbx_description
1 polymer ?
#
loop_
_entity_poly.entity_id
_entity_poly.type
_entity_poly.pdbx_seq_one_letter_code
_entity_poly.pdbx_strand_id
1 'polypeptide(L)'
;MFDVTVSEGVKLNKSTFRNALAREGSFVTNWREQPWTGVFGATLCPFQADESLDVPGLRQYITELTHADGMQGLVCNGHTGEIMSLSPAERQQVTRIVAETVADCRRPIKVISGVSAEGSLEAINHARSARDAGADAILLMPPHHWLRFGRLSSTAVGFVKDVADAADIDVIVHQYPAWTKAGYTLDEMKEMVRHERVVMIKMGTRDMARWLYDYERLKAVAPDVSIVTCHDEFLLPTLLEGADGALIGFAGFAPTLLVRMVHAALDGDLAAARQCQKTVAPLARLIYNFGEPGCGAHQRMKVARWLLGRFPSPHFRRPVRPLTQDAINQIRGALAELAITL
;
A
#
# COMPACT_ATOMS: atom_id res chain seq x y z
N MET A 1 -2.95 -49.53 5.15
CA MET A 1 -3.83 -49.58 6.32
C MET A 1 -2.96 -49.20 7.51
N PHE A 2 -2.91 -47.91 7.83
CA PHE A 2 -2.17 -47.41 8.99
C PHE A 2 -3.17 -47.04 10.06
N ASP A 3 -3.15 -47.78 11.12
CA ASP A 3 -3.98 -47.60 12.32
C ASP A 3 -3.35 -46.47 13.16
N VAL A 4 -4.04 -45.34 13.26
CA VAL A 4 -3.62 -44.22 14.13
C VAL A 4 -4.44 -44.30 15.39
N THR A 5 -3.87 -44.88 16.42
CA THR A 5 -4.41 -44.83 17.77
C THR A 5 -4.32 -43.41 18.33
N VAL A 6 -5.45 -42.71 18.38
CA VAL A 6 -5.59 -41.44 19.10
C VAL A 6 -5.70 -41.71 20.59
N SER A 7 -4.74 -41.25 21.36
CA SER A 7 -4.76 -41.31 22.83
C SER A 7 -5.94 -40.49 23.37
N GLU A 8 -6.75 -41.10 24.23
CA GLU A 8 -7.85 -40.49 24.95
C GLU A 8 -7.36 -39.31 25.82
N GLY A 9 -7.96 -38.12 25.64
CA GLY A 9 -7.74 -37.04 26.60
C GLY A 9 -8.17 -35.64 26.25
N VAL A 10 -8.62 -35.34 25.02
CA VAL A 10 -9.15 -34.01 24.72
C VAL A 10 -10.59 -34.12 24.23
N LYS A 11 -11.55 -34.02 25.16
CA LYS A 11 -12.96 -33.78 24.78
C LYS A 11 -13.09 -32.37 24.23
N LEU A 12 -12.98 -32.21 22.93
CA LEU A 12 -13.39 -30.99 22.24
C LEU A 12 -14.90 -30.80 22.48
N ASN A 13 -15.23 -29.82 23.29
CA ASN A 13 -16.60 -29.47 23.61
C ASN A 13 -17.29 -28.96 22.35
N LYS A 14 -18.30 -29.66 21.85
CA LYS A 14 -19.10 -29.29 20.66
C LYS A 14 -19.68 -27.86 20.77
N SER A 15 -19.83 -27.31 21.97
CA SER A 15 -20.25 -25.93 22.19
C SER A 15 -19.14 -24.92 21.84
N THR A 16 -17.87 -25.29 22.09
CA THR A 16 -16.72 -24.40 21.72
C THR A 16 -16.55 -24.33 20.22
N PHE A 17 -16.77 -25.42 19.48
CA PHE A 17 -16.73 -25.46 18.02
C PHE A 17 -17.94 -24.74 17.40
N ARG A 18 -19.15 -24.90 17.97
CA ARG A 18 -20.33 -24.13 17.55
C ARG A 18 -20.20 -22.64 17.86
N ASN A 19 -19.57 -22.27 18.97
CA ASN A 19 -19.32 -20.87 19.32
C ASN A 19 -18.20 -20.24 18.48
N ALA A 20 -17.23 -21.03 17.99
CA ALA A 20 -16.25 -20.57 17.01
C ALA A 20 -16.93 -20.28 15.64
N LEU A 21 -17.78 -21.20 15.16
CA LEU A 21 -18.56 -21.00 13.93
C LEU A 21 -19.66 -19.93 14.05
N ALA A 22 -20.23 -19.73 15.27
CA ALA A 22 -21.21 -18.68 15.52
C ALA A 22 -20.59 -17.27 15.63
N ARG A 23 -19.28 -17.16 15.79
CA ARG A 23 -18.57 -15.88 15.67
C ARG A 23 -18.36 -15.43 14.23
N GLU A 24 -18.62 -16.27 13.24
CA GLU A 24 -18.63 -15.92 11.80
C GLU A 24 -19.84 -15.04 11.39
N GLY A 25 -20.76 -14.75 12.30
CA GLY A 25 -22.03 -14.05 12.02
C GLY A 25 -22.13 -12.58 12.41
N SER A 26 -21.06 -11.89 12.86
CA SER A 26 -21.23 -10.51 13.35
C SER A 26 -20.05 -9.54 13.14
N PHE A 27 -19.25 -9.70 12.10
CA PHE A 27 -18.26 -8.68 11.70
C PHE A 27 -18.54 -8.12 10.30
N VAL A 28 -19.79 -7.77 10.02
CA VAL A 28 -20.07 -6.82 8.95
C VAL A 28 -20.25 -5.44 9.62
N THR A 29 -19.19 -4.93 10.23
CA THR A 29 -19.05 -3.48 10.34
C THR A 29 -18.99 -2.99 8.90
N ASN A 30 -19.90 -2.06 8.55
CA ASN A 30 -19.89 -1.46 7.22
C ASN A 30 -18.49 -0.83 7.00
N TRP A 31 -17.61 -1.54 6.29
CA TRP A 31 -16.23 -1.11 6.07
C TRP A 31 -16.14 0.31 5.50
N ARG A 32 -17.20 0.75 4.80
CA ARG A 32 -17.28 2.11 4.24
C ARG A 32 -17.38 3.21 5.29
N GLU A 33 -17.78 2.88 6.51
CA GLU A 33 -17.87 3.81 7.65
C GLU A 33 -16.55 3.88 8.43
N GLN A 34 -15.60 2.98 8.15
CA GLN A 34 -14.30 2.98 8.80
C GLN A 34 -13.33 3.90 8.05
N PRO A 35 -12.62 4.82 8.72
CA PRO A 35 -11.86 5.88 8.05
C PRO A 35 -10.62 5.38 7.29
N TRP A 36 -10.10 4.21 7.65
CA TRP A 36 -8.84 3.69 7.14
C TRP A 36 -9.01 2.35 6.42
N THR A 37 -10.16 2.07 5.86
CA THR A 37 -10.48 0.84 5.11
C THR A 37 -10.70 1.13 3.62
N GLY A 38 -10.62 0.11 2.77
CA GLY A 38 -10.88 0.21 1.34
C GLY A 38 -9.62 0.41 0.49
N VAL A 39 -9.63 1.36 -0.46
CA VAL A 39 -8.55 1.48 -1.46
C VAL A 39 -7.76 2.77 -1.30
N PHE A 40 -6.45 2.63 -1.16
CA PHE A 40 -5.50 3.72 -1.11
C PHE A 40 -4.51 3.59 -2.28
N GLY A 41 -4.59 4.51 -3.25
CA GLY A 41 -3.76 4.47 -4.45
C GLY A 41 -2.39 5.13 -4.24
N ALA A 42 -1.30 4.37 -4.38
CA ALA A 42 0.03 4.97 -4.36
C ALA A 42 0.31 5.64 -5.72
N THR A 43 0.54 6.95 -5.68
CA THR A 43 0.67 7.77 -6.87
C THR A 43 2.07 7.69 -7.49
N LEU A 44 2.13 7.78 -8.81
CA LEU A 44 3.35 8.06 -9.57
C LEU A 44 3.72 9.54 -9.44
N CYS A 45 4.98 9.88 -9.71
CA CYS A 45 5.46 11.25 -9.76
C CYS A 45 5.96 11.58 -11.15
N PRO A 46 5.38 12.57 -11.87
CA PRO A 46 5.82 12.95 -13.19
C PRO A 46 7.00 13.94 -13.14
N PHE A 47 7.95 13.77 -14.06
CA PHE A 47 9.09 14.65 -14.25
C PHE A 47 9.17 15.13 -15.69
N GLN A 48 9.74 16.32 -15.88
CA GLN A 48 10.12 16.85 -17.19
C GLN A 48 11.42 16.22 -17.70
N ALA A 49 11.77 16.48 -18.94
CA ALA A 49 13.00 15.95 -19.55
C ALA A 49 14.29 16.47 -18.86
N ASP A 50 14.22 17.63 -18.22
CA ASP A 50 15.30 18.23 -17.44
C ASP A 50 15.35 17.75 -15.99
N GLU A 51 14.54 16.74 -15.65
CA GLU A 51 14.37 16.18 -14.31
C GLU A 51 13.64 17.07 -13.30
N SER A 52 13.10 18.23 -13.70
CA SER A 52 12.23 19.03 -12.84
C SER A 52 10.88 18.35 -12.61
N LEU A 53 10.22 18.67 -11.48
CA LEU A 53 8.88 18.17 -11.19
C LEU A 53 7.87 18.74 -12.20
N ASP A 54 7.10 17.87 -12.86
CA ASP A 54 6.01 18.29 -13.76
C ASP A 54 4.75 18.59 -12.94
N VAL A 55 4.65 19.81 -12.43
CA VAL A 55 3.53 20.24 -11.59
C VAL A 55 2.19 20.18 -12.33
N PRO A 56 2.05 20.70 -13.56
CA PRO A 56 0.79 20.57 -14.31
C PRO A 56 0.40 19.11 -14.57
N GLY A 57 1.36 18.29 -14.98
CA GLY A 57 1.13 16.86 -15.21
C GLY A 57 0.75 16.11 -13.93
N LEU A 58 1.32 16.48 -12.78
CA LEU A 58 0.93 15.91 -11.49
C LEU A 58 -0.53 16.25 -11.15
N ARG A 59 -0.95 17.51 -11.27
CA ARG A 59 -2.34 17.93 -11.03
C ARG A 59 -3.31 17.17 -11.93
N GLN A 60 -3.03 17.11 -13.21
CA GLN A 60 -3.85 16.37 -14.18
C GLN A 60 -3.99 14.90 -13.79
N TYR A 61 -2.89 14.25 -13.45
CA TYR A 61 -2.88 12.84 -13.04
C TYR A 61 -3.66 12.60 -11.74
N ILE A 62 -3.46 13.44 -10.71
CA ILE A 62 -4.21 13.33 -9.46
C ILE A 62 -5.71 13.54 -9.70
N THR A 63 -6.10 14.54 -10.49
CA THR A 63 -7.50 14.76 -10.89
C THR A 63 -8.09 13.52 -11.55
N GLU A 64 -7.36 12.86 -12.44
CA GLU A 64 -7.83 11.62 -13.08
C GLU A 64 -8.06 10.50 -12.05
N LEU A 65 -7.15 10.33 -11.07
CA LEU A 65 -7.31 9.32 -10.02
C LEU A 65 -8.56 9.55 -9.17
N THR A 66 -8.95 10.79 -8.96
CA THR A 66 -10.15 11.13 -8.18
C THR A 66 -11.46 10.76 -8.87
N HIS A 67 -11.43 10.50 -10.19
CA HIS A 67 -12.60 10.01 -10.94
C HIS A 67 -12.91 8.53 -10.67
N ALA A 68 -11.99 7.76 -10.10
CA ALA A 68 -12.29 6.41 -9.66
C ALA A 68 -13.20 6.44 -8.42
N ASP A 69 -14.51 6.27 -8.65
CA ASP A 69 -15.49 6.32 -7.57
C ASP A 69 -15.24 5.21 -6.55
N GLY A 70 -15.08 5.61 -5.28
CA GLY A 70 -14.74 4.70 -4.18
C GLY A 70 -13.25 4.60 -3.85
N MET A 71 -12.37 5.43 -4.41
CA MET A 71 -11.00 5.61 -3.90
C MET A 71 -11.06 6.31 -2.54
N GLN A 72 -10.56 5.70 -1.47
CA GLN A 72 -10.59 6.27 -0.12
C GLN A 72 -9.41 7.21 0.15
N GLY A 73 -8.28 6.99 -0.48
CA GLY A 73 -7.12 7.86 -0.30
C GLY A 73 -6.08 7.76 -1.41
N LEU A 74 -5.22 8.78 -1.47
CA LEU A 74 -4.06 8.83 -2.35
C LEU A 74 -2.79 8.92 -1.51
N VAL A 75 -1.77 8.14 -1.88
CA VAL A 75 -0.49 8.05 -1.19
C VAL A 75 0.60 8.61 -2.09
N CYS A 76 1.00 9.84 -1.87
CA CYS A 76 2.14 10.45 -2.55
C CYS A 76 3.44 10.19 -1.78
N ASN A 77 4.57 10.51 -2.40
CA ASN A 77 5.90 10.33 -1.79
C ASN A 77 6.15 8.90 -1.28
N GLY A 78 5.53 7.88 -1.89
CA GLY A 78 5.86 6.49 -1.66
C GLY A 78 6.99 6.01 -2.58
N HIS A 79 7.34 4.71 -2.53
CA HIS A 79 8.28 4.12 -3.50
C HIS A 79 7.79 4.27 -4.94
N THR A 80 6.48 4.05 -5.16
CA THR A 80 5.83 4.25 -6.46
C THR A 80 5.97 5.68 -6.96
N GLY A 81 5.97 6.66 -6.06
CA GLY A 81 6.17 8.09 -6.32
C GLY A 81 7.63 8.54 -6.29
N GLU A 82 8.59 7.61 -6.30
CA GLU A 82 10.02 7.90 -6.40
C GLU A 82 10.55 8.84 -5.29
N ILE A 83 10.06 8.67 -4.04
CA ILE A 83 10.43 9.52 -2.89
C ILE A 83 11.95 9.73 -2.74
N MET A 84 12.76 8.70 -3.07
CA MET A 84 14.21 8.77 -2.95
C MET A 84 14.85 9.75 -3.93
N SER A 85 14.12 10.14 -4.98
CA SER A 85 14.56 11.10 -5.99
C SER A 85 14.07 12.53 -5.70
N LEU A 86 13.28 12.73 -4.64
CA LEU A 86 12.69 14.01 -4.28
C LEU A 86 13.44 14.66 -3.11
N SER A 87 13.77 15.93 -3.26
CA SER A 87 14.26 16.75 -2.14
C SER A 87 13.16 16.96 -1.08
N PRO A 88 13.50 17.32 0.16
CA PRO A 88 12.51 17.62 1.20
C PRO A 88 11.48 18.68 0.76
N ALA A 89 11.91 19.74 0.07
CA ALA A 89 11.02 20.78 -0.43
C ALA A 89 10.04 20.24 -1.50
N GLU A 90 10.52 19.37 -2.39
CA GLU A 90 9.67 18.76 -3.40
C GLU A 90 8.67 17.75 -2.80
N ARG A 91 9.06 16.99 -1.77
CA ARG A 91 8.12 16.11 -1.04
C ARG A 91 6.98 16.93 -0.44
N GLN A 92 7.28 18.08 0.16
CA GLN A 92 6.27 19.01 0.66
C GLN A 92 5.40 19.57 -0.46
N GLN A 93 6.00 19.97 -1.58
CA GLN A 93 5.29 20.50 -2.74
C GLN A 93 4.35 19.45 -3.35
N VAL A 94 4.81 18.21 -3.54
CA VAL A 94 3.98 17.10 -4.04
C VAL A 94 2.79 16.84 -3.11
N THR A 95 3.01 16.79 -1.79
CA THR A 95 1.93 16.61 -0.81
C THR A 95 0.91 17.74 -0.91
N ARG A 96 1.35 18.99 -0.97
CA ARG A 96 0.45 20.14 -1.11
C ARG A 96 -0.36 20.09 -2.40
N ILE A 97 0.27 19.76 -3.53
CA ILE A 97 -0.42 19.63 -4.81
C ILE A 97 -1.52 18.56 -4.75
N VAL A 98 -1.23 17.42 -4.14
CA VAL A 98 -2.22 16.35 -3.96
C VAL A 98 -3.36 16.83 -3.07
N ALA A 99 -3.05 17.44 -1.91
CA ALA A 99 -4.05 17.95 -0.96
C ALA A 99 -4.97 19.01 -1.60
N GLU A 100 -4.40 20.00 -2.29
CA GLU A 100 -5.16 21.01 -3.02
C GLU A 100 -6.06 20.38 -4.09
N THR A 101 -5.55 19.41 -4.85
CA THR A 101 -6.30 18.79 -5.94
C THR A 101 -7.47 17.94 -5.43
N VAL A 102 -7.30 17.22 -4.31
CA VAL A 102 -8.40 16.42 -3.76
C VAL A 102 -9.41 17.25 -2.96
N ALA A 103 -9.04 18.45 -2.49
CA ALA A 103 -9.96 19.35 -1.78
C ALA A 103 -11.15 19.77 -2.64
N ASP A 104 -10.99 19.84 -3.96
CA ASP A 104 -12.03 20.17 -4.92
C ASP A 104 -12.97 18.98 -5.24
N CYS A 105 -12.72 17.80 -4.66
CA CYS A 105 -13.50 16.61 -4.93
C CYS A 105 -14.83 16.62 -4.17
N ARG A 106 -15.91 16.13 -4.80
CA ARG A 106 -17.23 16.03 -4.18
C ARG A 106 -17.28 15.12 -2.96
N ARG A 107 -16.35 14.20 -2.83
CA ARG A 107 -16.23 13.26 -1.72
C ARG A 107 -14.85 13.40 -1.07
N PRO A 108 -14.75 13.18 0.23
CA PRO A 108 -13.47 13.24 0.92
C PRO A 108 -12.55 12.12 0.42
N ILE A 109 -11.31 12.47 0.08
CA ILE A 109 -10.22 11.54 -0.28
C ILE A 109 -9.07 11.84 0.67
N LYS A 110 -8.63 10.85 1.43
CA LYS A 110 -7.51 10.98 2.35
C LYS A 110 -6.20 11.23 1.60
N VAL A 111 -5.39 12.14 2.11
CA VAL A 111 -4.04 12.41 1.59
C VAL A 111 -3.02 11.80 2.53
N ILE A 112 -2.22 10.89 2.02
CA ILE A 112 -1.16 10.22 2.77
C ILE A 112 0.18 10.58 2.13
N SER A 113 1.13 11.05 2.93
CA SER A 113 2.48 11.36 2.44
C SER A 113 3.49 10.35 2.98
N GLY A 114 4.30 9.77 2.09
CA GLY A 114 5.41 8.90 2.50
C GLY A 114 6.48 9.68 3.27
N VAL A 115 7.00 9.03 4.31
CA VAL A 115 8.15 9.51 5.09
C VAL A 115 9.22 8.42 5.07
N SER A 116 10.39 8.76 4.53
CA SER A 116 11.58 7.91 4.50
C SER A 116 12.75 8.73 5.04
N ALA A 117 13.33 8.26 6.13
CA ALA A 117 14.45 8.90 6.82
C ALA A 117 15.25 7.85 7.61
N GLU A 118 16.51 8.13 7.87
CA GLU A 118 17.39 7.20 8.59
C GLU A 118 17.33 7.39 10.12
N GLY A 119 16.80 8.50 10.62
CA GLY A 119 16.66 8.77 12.04
C GLY A 119 15.38 9.51 12.41
N SER A 120 15.00 9.43 13.71
CA SER A 120 13.75 10.02 14.22
C SER A 120 13.64 11.52 13.96
N LEU A 121 14.71 12.29 14.15
CA LEU A 121 14.68 13.74 13.96
C LEU A 121 14.29 14.14 12.53
N GLU A 122 14.90 13.51 11.53
CA GLU A 122 14.58 13.75 10.12
C GLU A 122 13.18 13.29 9.79
N ALA A 123 12.78 12.11 10.26
CA ALA A 123 11.43 11.58 10.07
C ALA A 123 10.35 12.51 10.66
N ILE A 124 10.56 13.04 11.86
CA ILE A 124 9.66 14.01 12.51
C ILE A 124 9.54 15.29 11.67
N ASN A 125 10.65 15.81 11.15
CA ASN A 125 10.63 16.99 10.31
C ASN A 125 9.87 16.77 9.00
N HIS A 126 10.05 15.61 8.35
CA HIS A 126 9.29 15.24 7.16
C HIS A 126 7.80 15.05 7.46
N ALA A 127 7.46 14.42 8.59
CA ALA A 127 6.08 14.20 9.01
C ALA A 127 5.36 15.53 9.29
N ARG A 128 5.98 16.45 9.99
CA ARG A 128 5.45 17.80 10.23
C ARG A 128 5.28 18.57 8.92
N SER A 129 6.27 18.51 8.03
CA SER A 129 6.19 19.13 6.70
C SER A 129 5.03 18.57 5.87
N ALA A 130 4.77 17.26 5.96
CA ALA A 130 3.63 16.61 5.30
C ALA A 130 2.29 17.07 5.88
N ARG A 131 2.16 17.13 7.22
CA ARG A 131 0.98 17.67 7.90
C ARG A 131 0.70 19.12 7.46
N ASP A 132 1.72 19.97 7.51
CA ASP A 132 1.61 21.39 7.16
C ASP A 132 1.32 21.61 5.66
N ALA A 133 1.55 20.60 4.84
CA ALA A 133 1.17 20.55 3.43
C ALA A 133 -0.23 19.95 3.17
N GLY A 134 -0.95 19.56 4.22
CA GLY A 134 -2.33 19.07 4.13
C GLY A 134 -2.49 17.54 4.06
N ALA A 135 -1.49 16.76 4.50
CA ALA A 135 -1.66 15.32 4.64
C ALA A 135 -2.53 14.98 5.86
N ASP A 136 -3.42 13.98 5.72
CA ASP A 136 -4.20 13.38 6.81
C ASP A 136 -3.37 12.38 7.62
N ALA A 137 -2.44 11.69 6.97
CA ALA A 137 -1.55 10.71 7.59
C ALA A 137 -0.20 10.64 6.87
N ILE A 138 0.76 10.00 7.52
CA ILE A 138 2.03 9.63 6.90
C ILE A 138 2.14 8.11 6.72
N LEU A 139 2.79 7.68 5.63
CA LEU A 139 3.27 6.32 5.45
C LEU A 139 4.73 6.26 5.89
N LEU A 140 4.97 5.80 7.11
CA LEU A 140 6.30 5.75 7.70
C LEU A 140 7.04 4.49 7.28
N MET A 141 8.13 4.68 6.54
CA MET A 141 8.98 3.60 6.04
C MET A 141 10.09 3.27 7.03
N PRO A 142 10.50 1.99 7.15
CA PRO A 142 11.62 1.64 8.01
C PRO A 142 12.93 2.25 7.51
N PRO A 143 13.82 2.68 8.41
CA PRO A 143 15.18 3.10 8.06
C PRO A 143 15.97 2.02 7.35
N HIS A 144 16.79 2.38 6.34
CA HIS A 144 17.57 1.43 5.56
C HIS A 144 18.94 1.14 6.18
N HIS A 145 19.50 2.01 7.01
CA HIS A 145 20.78 1.78 7.68
C HIS A 145 20.77 0.52 8.57
N TRP A 146 19.60 0.08 9.04
CA TRP A 146 19.45 -1.17 9.78
C TRP A 146 19.88 -2.40 8.99
N LEU A 147 19.93 -2.31 7.66
CA LEU A 147 20.39 -3.39 6.80
C LEU A 147 21.88 -3.72 7.00
N ARG A 148 22.67 -2.78 7.47
CA ARG A 148 24.12 -2.96 7.68
C ARG A 148 24.44 -3.72 8.96
N PHE A 149 23.91 -3.27 10.09
CA PHE A 149 24.29 -3.76 11.42
C PHE A 149 23.13 -4.42 12.18
N GLY A 150 21.95 -4.46 11.59
CA GLY A 150 20.74 -4.85 12.29
C GLY A 150 20.28 -3.76 13.26
N ARG A 151 19.38 -4.12 14.14
CA ARG A 151 18.81 -3.23 15.17
C ARG A 151 18.26 -4.02 16.35
N LEU A 152 18.08 -3.36 17.47
CA LEU A 152 17.29 -3.87 18.59
C LEU A 152 15.81 -3.58 18.33
N SER A 153 14.93 -4.43 18.88
CA SER A 153 13.47 -4.22 18.78
C SER A 153 13.04 -2.88 19.39
N SER A 154 13.68 -2.46 20.47
CA SER A 154 13.44 -1.14 21.07
C SER A 154 13.75 0.04 20.14
N THR A 155 14.74 -0.11 19.25
CA THR A 155 15.07 0.92 18.23
C THR A 155 13.94 1.05 17.20
N ALA A 156 13.39 -0.07 16.72
CA ALA A 156 12.33 -0.04 15.75
C ALA A 156 11.02 0.53 16.30
N VAL A 157 10.64 0.08 17.50
CA VAL A 157 9.45 0.58 18.20
C VAL A 157 9.62 2.05 18.58
N GLY A 158 10.82 2.41 19.08
CA GLY A 158 11.15 3.79 19.44
C GLY A 158 11.06 4.75 18.26
N PHE A 159 11.58 4.36 17.09
CA PHE A 159 11.48 5.17 15.86
C PHE A 159 10.04 5.51 15.49
N VAL A 160 9.13 4.54 15.54
CA VAL A 160 7.70 4.77 15.23
C VAL A 160 7.06 5.65 16.31
N LYS A 161 7.32 5.38 17.58
CA LYS A 161 6.79 6.17 18.70
C LYS A 161 7.30 7.62 18.70
N ASP A 162 8.60 7.84 18.50
CA ASP A 162 9.19 9.19 18.40
C ASP A 162 8.48 10.04 17.34
N VAL A 163 8.19 9.44 16.17
CA VAL A 163 7.51 10.16 15.09
C VAL A 163 6.04 10.39 15.44
N ALA A 164 5.35 9.38 15.96
CA ALA A 164 3.94 9.46 16.33
C ALA A 164 3.68 10.50 17.43
N ASP A 165 4.56 10.53 18.45
CA ASP A 165 4.48 11.50 19.55
C ASP A 165 4.73 12.94 19.10
N ALA A 166 5.71 13.13 18.20
CA ALA A 166 6.23 14.47 17.91
C ALA A 166 5.60 15.15 16.68
N ALA A 167 5.03 14.38 15.74
CA ALA A 167 4.58 14.93 14.45
C ALA A 167 3.15 15.46 14.46
N ASP A 168 2.32 15.04 15.41
CA ASP A 168 0.89 15.39 15.53
C ASP A 168 0.10 15.10 14.25
N ILE A 169 0.27 13.88 13.72
CA ILE A 169 -0.40 13.35 12.51
C ILE A 169 -0.53 11.84 12.64
N ASP A 170 -1.56 11.26 12.03
CA ASP A 170 -1.75 9.82 12.00
C ASP A 170 -0.63 9.09 11.25
N VAL A 171 -0.27 7.91 11.74
CA VAL A 171 0.86 7.11 11.24
C VAL A 171 0.37 5.80 10.66
N ILE A 172 0.77 5.52 9.43
CA ILE A 172 0.65 4.24 8.77
C ILE A 172 2.02 3.58 8.78
N VAL A 173 2.15 2.45 9.48
CA VAL A 173 3.41 1.70 9.53
C VAL A 173 3.56 0.87 8.26
N HIS A 174 4.70 0.99 7.57
CA HIS A 174 4.98 0.18 6.39
C HIS A 174 5.80 -1.06 6.75
N GLN A 175 5.14 -2.21 6.86
CA GLN A 175 5.81 -3.50 7.00
C GLN A 175 6.37 -3.93 5.64
N TYR A 176 7.71 -3.94 5.51
CA TYR A 176 8.38 -4.36 4.28
C TYR A 176 8.38 -5.89 4.13
N PRO A 177 8.52 -6.41 2.89
CA PRO A 177 8.77 -7.82 2.67
C PRO A 177 10.02 -8.31 3.40
N ALA A 178 9.98 -9.54 3.91
CA ALA A 178 11.07 -10.11 4.75
C ALA A 178 12.43 -10.13 4.07
N TRP A 179 12.49 -10.32 2.74
CA TRP A 179 13.77 -10.33 2.01
C TRP A 179 14.50 -8.98 1.99
N THR A 180 13.79 -7.88 2.26
CA THR A 180 14.43 -6.56 2.38
C THR A 180 15.24 -6.43 3.66
N LYS A 181 14.99 -7.29 4.65
CA LYS A 181 15.53 -7.24 6.02
C LYS A 181 15.25 -5.93 6.78
N ALA A 182 14.43 -5.06 6.21
CA ALA A 182 13.96 -3.82 6.84
C ALA A 182 12.56 -3.97 7.46
N GLY A 183 11.99 -5.18 7.46
CA GLY A 183 10.69 -5.47 8.06
C GLY A 183 10.74 -5.52 9.58
N TYR A 184 9.55 -5.51 10.19
CA TYR A 184 9.34 -5.62 11.63
C TYR A 184 8.94 -7.04 12.03
N THR A 185 9.24 -7.43 13.26
CA THR A 185 8.71 -8.66 13.87
C THR A 185 7.26 -8.43 14.29
N LEU A 186 6.52 -9.53 14.51
CA LEU A 186 5.15 -9.44 15.02
C LEU A 186 5.07 -8.69 16.36
N ASP A 187 6.01 -8.95 17.29
CA ASP A 187 5.99 -8.32 18.61
C ASP A 187 6.30 -6.82 18.52
N GLU A 188 7.18 -6.40 17.61
CA GLU A 188 7.40 -4.99 17.32
C GLU A 188 6.13 -4.33 16.77
N MET A 189 5.45 -4.95 15.80
CA MET A 189 4.20 -4.42 15.24
C MET A 189 3.10 -4.35 16.31
N LYS A 190 2.96 -5.37 17.18
CA LYS A 190 2.01 -5.34 18.31
C LYS A 190 2.27 -4.17 19.26
N GLU A 191 3.52 -3.83 19.48
CA GLU A 191 3.86 -2.70 20.35
C GLU A 191 3.61 -1.36 19.66
N MET A 192 3.85 -1.27 18.34
CA MET A 192 3.59 -0.06 17.54
C MET A 192 2.08 0.25 17.47
N VAL A 193 1.22 -0.75 17.24
CA VAL A 193 -0.23 -0.54 17.09
C VAL A 193 -0.96 -0.18 18.40
N ARG A 194 -0.28 -0.20 19.54
CA ARG A 194 -0.81 0.32 20.80
C ARG A 194 -0.78 1.83 20.90
N HIS A 195 -0.02 2.47 20.02
CA HIS A 195 0.03 3.91 19.98
C HIS A 195 -1.20 4.48 19.28
N GLU A 196 -1.91 5.41 19.91
CA GLU A 196 -3.20 5.95 19.43
C GLU A 196 -3.15 6.55 18.01
N ARG A 197 -2.00 7.08 17.60
CA ARG A 197 -1.81 7.65 16.26
C ARG A 197 -1.42 6.61 15.21
N VAL A 198 -1.19 5.36 15.58
CA VAL A 198 -0.95 4.30 14.58
C VAL A 198 -2.30 3.75 14.15
N VAL A 199 -2.76 4.20 13.01
CA VAL A 199 -4.12 3.92 12.49
C VAL A 199 -4.15 2.76 11.48
N MET A 200 -2.99 2.41 10.90
CA MET A 200 -2.93 1.40 9.86
C MET A 200 -1.55 0.74 9.80
N ILE A 201 -1.53 -0.53 9.40
CA ILE A 201 -0.32 -1.21 8.88
C ILE A 201 -0.52 -1.51 7.40
N LYS A 202 0.39 -1.02 6.56
CA LYS A 202 0.55 -1.49 5.19
C LYS A 202 1.38 -2.77 5.22
N MET A 203 0.74 -3.92 5.06
CA MET A 203 1.35 -5.23 5.24
C MET A 203 2.02 -5.72 3.96
N GLY A 204 3.36 -5.64 3.91
CA GLY A 204 4.18 -6.09 2.78
C GLY A 204 4.64 -7.54 2.84
N THR A 205 4.23 -8.31 3.85
CA THR A 205 4.58 -9.72 3.99
C THR A 205 4.06 -10.53 2.81
N ARG A 206 4.97 -11.21 2.07
CA ARG A 206 4.65 -11.97 0.84
C ARG A 206 4.34 -13.44 1.09
N ASP A 207 4.77 -14.00 2.21
CA ASP A 207 4.40 -15.34 2.67
C ASP A 207 2.98 -15.29 3.25
N MET A 208 2.04 -15.99 2.62
CA MET A 208 0.63 -15.97 3.01
C MET A 208 0.38 -16.61 4.39
N ALA A 209 1.11 -17.66 4.75
CA ALA A 209 0.97 -18.27 6.07
C ALA A 209 1.44 -17.30 7.16
N ARG A 210 2.54 -16.59 6.92
CA ARG A 210 3.05 -15.55 7.81
C ARG A 210 2.13 -14.34 7.85
N TRP A 211 1.58 -13.92 6.71
CA TRP A 211 0.65 -12.80 6.61
C TRP A 211 -0.58 -13.06 7.47
N LEU A 212 -1.24 -14.21 7.32
CA LEU A 212 -2.43 -14.58 8.10
C LEU A 212 -2.12 -14.69 9.58
N TYR A 213 -0.99 -15.35 9.92
CA TYR A 213 -0.53 -15.46 11.32
C TYR A 213 -0.33 -14.11 12.00
N ASP A 214 0.29 -13.15 11.32
CA ASP A 214 0.52 -11.80 11.84
C ASP A 214 -0.79 -11.01 11.89
N TYR A 215 -1.63 -11.10 10.86
CA TYR A 215 -2.93 -10.43 10.77
C TYR A 215 -3.85 -10.77 11.95
N GLU A 216 -4.11 -12.06 12.18
CA GLU A 216 -4.97 -12.52 13.27
C GLU A 216 -4.52 -11.98 14.64
N ARG A 217 -3.21 -11.99 14.88
CA ARG A 217 -2.63 -11.57 16.16
C ARG A 217 -2.58 -10.06 16.33
N LEU A 218 -2.45 -9.32 15.28
CA LEU A 218 -2.53 -7.85 15.29
C LEU A 218 -3.97 -7.41 15.53
N LYS A 219 -4.95 -8.01 14.83
CA LYS A 219 -6.38 -7.72 15.05
C LYS A 219 -6.85 -8.11 16.46
N ALA A 220 -6.27 -9.14 17.06
CA ALA A 220 -6.57 -9.50 18.45
C ALA A 220 -6.07 -8.47 19.47
N VAL A 221 -5.00 -7.73 19.18
CA VAL A 221 -4.42 -6.69 20.05
C VAL A 221 -5.01 -5.30 19.77
N ALA A 222 -5.25 -4.99 18.51
CA ALA A 222 -5.70 -3.68 18.05
C ALA A 222 -6.77 -3.85 16.93
N PRO A 223 -8.01 -4.21 17.29
CA PRO A 223 -9.08 -4.46 16.31
C PRO A 223 -9.42 -3.25 15.43
N ASP A 224 -9.23 -2.04 15.96
CA ASP A 224 -9.54 -0.77 15.28
C ASP A 224 -8.42 -0.29 14.34
N VAL A 225 -7.21 -0.87 14.43
CA VAL A 225 -6.12 -0.56 13.51
C VAL A 225 -6.31 -1.34 12.22
N SER A 226 -6.37 -0.63 11.09
CA SER A 226 -6.53 -1.24 9.78
C SER A 226 -5.26 -1.98 9.33
N ILE A 227 -5.44 -3.18 8.79
CA ILE A 227 -4.35 -3.96 8.20
C ILE A 227 -4.65 -4.15 6.72
N VAL A 228 -3.94 -3.39 5.87
CA VAL A 228 -4.17 -3.39 4.43
C VAL A 228 -3.09 -4.15 3.69
N THR A 229 -3.49 -4.84 2.62
CA THR A 229 -2.55 -5.53 1.74
C THR A 229 -1.83 -4.56 0.80
N CYS A 230 -0.62 -4.95 0.34
CA CYS A 230 0.10 -4.21 -0.69
C CYS A 230 0.64 -5.09 -1.82
N HIS A 231 0.04 -6.25 -2.01
CA HIS A 231 0.48 -7.24 -3.01
C HIS A 231 -0.22 -7.02 -4.34
N ASP A 232 0.24 -6.09 -5.16
CA ASP A 232 -0.34 -5.83 -6.49
C ASP A 232 -0.51 -7.11 -7.33
N GLU A 233 0.39 -8.10 -7.16
CA GLU A 233 0.38 -9.32 -7.94
C GLU A 233 -0.71 -10.32 -7.53
N PHE A 234 -1.13 -10.30 -6.24
CA PHE A 234 -2.15 -11.22 -5.75
C PHE A 234 -2.91 -10.68 -4.54
N LEU A 235 -3.68 -9.61 -4.77
CA LEU A 235 -4.49 -8.96 -3.74
C LEU A 235 -5.60 -9.85 -3.19
N LEU A 236 -6.25 -10.63 -4.07
CA LEU A 236 -7.45 -11.36 -3.73
C LEU A 236 -7.29 -12.32 -2.55
N PRO A 237 -6.24 -13.15 -2.45
CA PRO A 237 -6.06 -14.01 -1.29
C PRO A 237 -6.07 -13.27 0.05
N THR A 238 -5.33 -12.16 0.16
CA THR A 238 -5.26 -11.39 1.41
C THR A 238 -6.58 -10.69 1.75
N LEU A 239 -7.32 -10.23 0.75
CA LEU A 239 -8.65 -9.64 0.95
C LEU A 239 -9.66 -10.69 1.44
N LEU A 240 -9.59 -11.92 0.92
CA LEU A 240 -10.45 -13.02 1.35
C LEU A 240 -10.13 -13.50 2.78
N GLU A 241 -8.88 -13.35 3.21
CA GLU A 241 -8.46 -13.65 4.58
C GLU A 241 -8.73 -12.48 5.56
N GLY A 242 -9.40 -11.42 5.12
CA GLY A 242 -9.93 -10.37 5.97
C GLY A 242 -9.15 -9.06 6.00
N ALA A 243 -8.21 -8.82 5.06
CA ALA A 243 -7.56 -7.52 4.97
C ALA A 243 -8.60 -6.39 4.89
N ASP A 244 -8.40 -5.32 5.67
CA ASP A 244 -9.33 -4.18 5.75
C ASP A 244 -9.34 -3.33 4.46
N GLY A 245 -8.48 -3.65 3.51
CA GLY A 245 -8.36 -2.97 2.23
C GLY A 245 -7.01 -3.16 1.57
N ALA A 246 -6.66 -2.24 0.67
CA ALA A 246 -5.41 -2.29 -0.08
C ALA A 246 -4.75 -0.91 -0.23
N LEU A 247 -3.45 -0.82 0.07
CA LEU A 247 -2.62 0.35 -0.20
C LEU A 247 -1.56 -0.04 -1.24
N ILE A 248 -1.80 0.30 -2.50
CA ILE A 248 -1.18 -0.36 -3.65
C ILE A 248 -0.80 0.60 -4.78
N GLY A 249 0.28 0.25 -5.49
CA GLY A 249 0.73 0.96 -6.70
C GLY A 249 -0.26 0.83 -7.84
N PHE A 250 -0.90 -0.33 -7.99
CA PHE A 250 -1.86 -0.57 -9.06
C PHE A 250 -3.11 0.30 -8.98
N ALA A 251 -3.53 0.77 -7.82
CA ALA A 251 -4.62 1.74 -7.74
C ALA A 251 -4.21 3.13 -8.25
N GLY A 252 -2.90 3.45 -8.27
CA GLY A 252 -2.37 4.60 -9.01
C GLY A 252 -2.20 4.34 -10.51
N PHE A 253 -2.15 3.07 -10.93
CA PHE A 253 -1.99 2.65 -12.33
C PHE A 253 -3.32 2.38 -13.03
N ALA A 254 -4.20 1.57 -12.44
CA ALA A 254 -5.51 1.16 -12.96
C ALA A 254 -6.61 1.38 -11.91
N PRO A 255 -6.93 2.63 -11.56
CA PRO A 255 -7.72 2.97 -10.37
C PRO A 255 -9.10 2.31 -10.35
N THR A 256 -9.87 2.43 -11.43
CA THR A 256 -11.24 1.91 -11.50
C THR A 256 -11.29 0.38 -11.36
N LEU A 257 -10.36 -0.33 -11.98
CA LEU A 257 -10.27 -1.79 -11.90
C LEU A 257 -9.99 -2.25 -10.46
N LEU A 258 -9.02 -1.59 -9.80
CA LEU A 258 -8.61 -1.97 -8.45
C LEU A 258 -9.65 -1.58 -7.40
N VAL A 259 -10.26 -0.41 -7.52
CA VAL A 259 -11.40 -0.03 -6.66
C VAL A 259 -12.52 -1.07 -6.76
N ARG A 260 -12.94 -1.42 -7.98
CA ARG A 260 -13.98 -2.43 -8.20
C ARG A 260 -13.61 -3.79 -7.60
N MET A 261 -12.36 -4.23 -7.78
CA MET A 261 -11.91 -5.52 -7.25
C MET A 261 -11.92 -5.57 -5.73
N VAL A 262 -11.33 -4.55 -5.08
CA VAL A 262 -11.23 -4.50 -3.62
C VAL A 262 -12.61 -4.36 -2.99
N HIS A 263 -13.46 -3.47 -3.53
CA HIS A 263 -14.83 -3.31 -3.02
C HIS A 263 -15.64 -4.60 -3.14
N ALA A 264 -15.58 -5.27 -4.30
CA ALA A 264 -16.26 -6.54 -4.49
C ALA A 264 -15.80 -7.60 -3.45
N ALA A 265 -14.48 -7.65 -3.16
CA ALA A 265 -13.98 -8.57 -2.15
C ALA A 265 -14.44 -8.20 -0.73
N LEU A 266 -14.40 -6.92 -0.35
CA LEU A 266 -14.87 -6.43 0.96
C LEU A 266 -16.39 -6.58 1.14
N ASP A 267 -17.16 -6.51 0.05
CA ASP A 267 -18.61 -6.74 0.06
C ASP A 267 -18.98 -8.23 0.00
N GLY A 268 -17.99 -9.14 -0.09
CA GLY A 268 -18.22 -10.57 -0.20
C GLY A 268 -18.65 -11.06 -1.59
N ASP A 269 -18.63 -10.19 -2.62
CA ASP A 269 -18.90 -10.57 -4.01
C ASP A 269 -17.66 -11.23 -4.65
N LEU A 270 -17.44 -12.49 -4.30
CA LEU A 270 -16.33 -13.28 -4.80
C LEU A 270 -16.35 -13.43 -6.33
N ALA A 271 -17.52 -13.46 -6.95
CA ALA A 271 -17.65 -13.63 -8.40
C ALA A 271 -17.12 -12.39 -9.12
N ALA A 272 -17.54 -11.20 -8.71
CA ALA A 272 -17.05 -9.93 -9.26
C ALA A 272 -15.56 -9.72 -8.97
N ALA A 273 -15.08 -10.02 -7.75
CA ALA A 273 -13.67 -9.92 -7.38
C ALA A 273 -12.79 -10.83 -8.25
N ARG A 274 -13.18 -12.08 -8.46
CA ARG A 274 -12.50 -13.03 -9.34
C ARG A 274 -12.52 -12.60 -10.82
N GLN A 275 -13.59 -11.97 -11.28
CA GLN A 275 -13.64 -11.42 -12.64
C GLN A 275 -12.62 -10.30 -12.83
N CYS A 276 -12.49 -9.38 -11.85
CA CYS A 276 -11.44 -8.36 -11.87
C CYS A 276 -10.04 -8.97 -11.83
N GLN A 277 -9.82 -10.01 -11.01
CA GLN A 277 -8.53 -10.71 -10.89
C GLN A 277 -8.04 -11.27 -12.23
N LYS A 278 -8.94 -11.69 -13.13
CA LYS A 278 -8.56 -12.17 -14.47
C LYS A 278 -7.88 -11.08 -15.31
N THR A 279 -8.19 -9.82 -15.09
CA THR A 279 -7.54 -8.68 -15.74
C THR A 279 -6.30 -8.21 -14.94
N VAL A 280 -6.39 -8.21 -13.61
CA VAL A 280 -5.27 -7.79 -12.75
C VAL A 280 -4.07 -8.73 -12.90
N ALA A 281 -4.26 -10.04 -12.96
CA ALA A 281 -3.17 -11.00 -13.00
C ALA A 281 -2.22 -10.85 -14.21
N PRO A 282 -2.68 -10.72 -15.45
CA PRO A 282 -1.79 -10.48 -16.59
C PRO A 282 -1.12 -9.11 -16.53
N LEU A 283 -1.80 -8.06 -16.04
CA LEU A 283 -1.20 -6.75 -15.80
C LEU A 283 -0.09 -6.83 -14.75
N ALA A 284 -0.33 -7.53 -13.67
CA ALA A 284 0.67 -7.73 -12.63
C ALA A 284 1.92 -8.44 -13.18
N ARG A 285 1.75 -9.47 -14.02
CA ARG A 285 2.87 -10.13 -14.70
C ARG A 285 3.64 -9.17 -15.61
N LEU A 286 2.94 -8.31 -16.35
CA LEU A 286 3.56 -7.30 -17.20
C LEU A 286 4.41 -6.31 -16.40
N ILE A 287 3.88 -5.82 -15.28
CA ILE A 287 4.52 -4.78 -14.48
C ILE A 287 5.63 -5.34 -13.58
N TYR A 288 5.37 -6.42 -12.87
CA TYR A 288 6.32 -6.99 -11.92
C TYR A 288 7.26 -8.03 -12.53
N ASN A 289 6.97 -8.50 -13.75
CA ASN A 289 7.82 -9.44 -14.50
C ASN A 289 8.28 -10.64 -13.67
N PHE A 290 7.39 -11.19 -12.84
CA PHE A 290 7.62 -12.30 -11.88
C PHE A 290 8.72 -12.04 -10.85
N GLY A 291 9.26 -10.85 -10.71
CA GLY A 291 10.42 -10.62 -9.89
C GLY A 291 10.44 -9.31 -9.11
N GLU A 292 10.36 -9.42 -7.79
CA GLU A 292 10.88 -8.44 -6.85
C GLU A 292 12.01 -9.11 -6.04
N PRO A 293 13.04 -8.39 -5.65
CA PRO A 293 13.41 -7.02 -6.07
C PRO A 293 13.99 -7.00 -7.50
N GLY A 294 13.99 -5.82 -8.13
CA GLY A 294 14.69 -5.61 -9.40
C GLY A 294 13.81 -5.57 -10.65
N CYS A 295 12.48 -5.75 -10.50
CA CYS A 295 11.56 -5.73 -11.63
C CYS A 295 11.32 -4.32 -12.23
N GLY A 296 11.68 -3.24 -11.54
CA GLY A 296 11.41 -1.87 -12.00
C GLY A 296 9.91 -1.56 -12.11
N ALA A 297 9.09 -2.08 -11.22
CA ALA A 297 7.63 -2.00 -11.32
C ALA A 297 7.10 -0.58 -11.46
N HIS A 298 7.62 0.40 -10.68
CA HIS A 298 7.23 1.80 -10.79
C HIS A 298 7.57 2.41 -12.17
N GLN A 299 8.73 2.02 -12.75
CA GLN A 299 9.12 2.45 -14.09
C GLN A 299 8.15 1.88 -15.14
N ARG A 300 7.83 0.59 -15.03
CA ARG A 300 6.91 -0.10 -15.94
C ARG A 300 5.49 0.47 -15.83
N MET A 301 4.98 0.76 -14.62
CA MET A 301 3.68 1.43 -14.43
C MET A 301 3.64 2.81 -15.07
N LYS A 302 4.68 3.64 -14.87
CA LYS A 302 4.78 4.97 -15.46
C LYS A 302 4.76 4.92 -16.99
N VAL A 303 5.61 4.07 -17.57
CA VAL A 303 5.68 3.89 -19.04
C VAL A 303 4.38 3.33 -19.60
N ALA A 304 3.76 2.35 -18.93
CA ALA A 304 2.48 1.79 -19.36
C ALA A 304 1.37 2.85 -19.39
N ARG A 305 1.24 3.67 -18.35
CA ARG A 305 0.27 4.79 -18.35
C ARG A 305 0.56 5.84 -19.43
N TRP A 306 1.83 6.16 -19.63
CA TRP A 306 2.25 7.08 -20.70
C TRP A 306 1.87 6.54 -22.08
N LEU A 307 2.12 5.27 -22.36
CA LEU A 307 1.74 4.61 -23.62
C LEU A 307 0.22 4.62 -23.86
N LEU A 308 -0.58 4.63 -22.80
CA LEU A 308 -2.04 4.74 -22.84
C LEU A 308 -2.54 6.18 -22.90
N GLY A 309 -1.63 7.17 -22.96
CA GLY A 309 -1.99 8.60 -22.97
C GLY A 309 -2.57 9.12 -21.65
N ARG A 310 -2.33 8.39 -20.55
CA ARG A 310 -2.85 8.68 -19.20
C ARG A 310 -1.79 9.17 -18.23
N PHE A 311 -0.60 9.51 -18.71
CA PHE A 311 0.49 10.08 -17.93
C PHE A 311 1.32 11.01 -18.78
N PRO A 312 1.80 12.16 -18.26
CA PRO A 312 2.36 13.23 -19.09
C PRO A 312 3.68 12.84 -19.74
N SER A 313 4.51 12.04 -19.08
CA SER A 313 5.85 11.71 -19.58
C SER A 313 6.38 10.39 -19.03
N PRO A 314 7.30 9.71 -19.74
CA PRO A 314 7.97 8.51 -19.25
C PRO A 314 9.29 8.84 -18.53
N HIS A 315 9.52 10.09 -18.13
CA HIS A 315 10.80 10.52 -17.56
C HIS A 315 10.99 10.07 -16.09
N PHE A 316 12.24 9.78 -15.74
CA PHE A 316 12.69 9.41 -14.41
C PHE A 316 13.84 10.32 -14.00
N ARG A 317 14.10 10.40 -12.68
CA ARG A 317 15.29 11.06 -12.16
C ARG A 317 16.45 10.09 -11.99
N ARG A 318 17.63 10.57 -12.30
CA ARG A 318 18.87 9.83 -11.99
C ARG A 318 18.97 9.51 -10.49
N PRO A 319 19.52 8.34 -10.09
CA PRO A 319 20.22 7.37 -10.94
C PRO A 319 19.31 6.39 -11.70
N VAL A 320 17.99 6.46 -11.56
CA VAL A 320 17.04 5.62 -12.31
C VAL A 320 17.20 5.89 -13.80
N ARG A 321 17.40 4.83 -14.58
CA ARG A 321 17.57 4.93 -16.04
C ARG A 321 16.24 4.66 -16.74
N PRO A 322 16.00 5.28 -17.92
CA PRO A 322 14.86 4.93 -18.75
C PRO A 322 14.84 3.42 -19.08
N LEU A 323 13.65 2.87 -19.28
CA LEU A 323 13.52 1.52 -19.81
C LEU A 323 14.11 1.44 -21.21
N THR A 324 14.63 0.25 -21.56
CA THR A 324 15.11 -0.02 -22.93
C THR A 324 13.95 0.01 -23.90
N GLN A 325 14.25 0.29 -25.19
CA GLN A 325 13.23 0.31 -26.23
C GLN A 325 12.51 -1.05 -26.35
N ASP A 326 13.22 -2.16 -26.14
CA ASP A 326 12.65 -3.50 -26.15
C ASP A 326 11.65 -3.68 -25.00
N ALA A 327 11.97 -3.22 -23.77
CA ALA A 327 11.05 -3.26 -22.65
C ALA A 327 9.80 -2.40 -22.92
N ILE A 328 9.94 -1.22 -23.52
CA ILE A 328 8.83 -0.35 -23.93
C ILE A 328 7.96 -1.06 -24.99
N ASN A 329 8.56 -1.71 -25.97
CA ASN A 329 7.84 -2.44 -27.02
C ASN A 329 7.09 -3.65 -26.44
N GLN A 330 7.68 -4.38 -25.51
CA GLN A 330 7.01 -5.47 -24.78
C GLN A 330 5.78 -4.97 -24.01
N ILE A 331 5.90 -3.83 -23.29
CA ILE A 331 4.79 -3.23 -22.57
C ILE A 331 3.69 -2.82 -23.55
N ARG A 332 4.02 -2.18 -24.66
CA ARG A 332 3.06 -1.77 -25.69
C ARG A 332 2.31 -2.95 -26.30
N GLY A 333 3.02 -4.02 -26.65
CA GLY A 333 2.42 -5.25 -27.19
C GLY A 333 1.43 -5.89 -26.21
N ALA A 334 1.85 -6.06 -24.96
CA ALA A 334 1.01 -6.65 -23.94
C ALA A 334 -0.24 -5.80 -23.59
N LEU A 335 -0.12 -4.47 -23.58
CA LEU A 335 -1.28 -3.58 -23.39
C LEU A 335 -2.28 -3.72 -24.52
N ALA A 336 -1.80 -3.86 -25.78
CA ALA A 336 -2.66 -4.08 -26.93
C ALA A 336 -3.38 -5.43 -26.88
N GLU A 337 -2.67 -6.51 -26.53
CA GLU A 337 -3.25 -7.85 -26.37
C GLU A 337 -4.33 -7.93 -25.28
N LEU A 338 -4.12 -7.21 -24.18
CA LEU A 338 -5.06 -7.18 -23.07
C LEU A 338 -6.27 -6.27 -23.33
N ALA A 339 -6.30 -5.55 -24.46
CA ALA A 339 -7.34 -4.58 -24.83
C ALA A 339 -7.72 -3.64 -23.66
N ILE A 340 -6.70 -3.19 -22.90
CA ILE A 340 -6.90 -2.42 -21.68
C ILE A 340 -7.17 -0.97 -22.03
N THR A 341 -8.35 -0.52 -21.65
CA THR A 341 -8.70 0.89 -21.44
C THR A 341 -8.66 1.16 -19.95
N LEU A 342 -7.67 1.91 -19.50
CA LEU A 342 -7.58 2.38 -18.11
C LEU A 342 -8.51 3.56 -17.88
#